data_99b40864dad520ac2cab6fd49bfd4112
#
_entry.id   99b40864dad520ac2cab6fd49bfd4112
#
_cell.length_a   1.000
_cell.length_b   1.000
_cell.length_c   1.000
_cell.angle_alpha   90.00
_cell.angle_beta   90.00
_cell.angle_gamma   90.00
#
_symmetry.space_group_name_H-M   'P 1'
#
loop_
_entity.id
_entity.type
_entity.pdbx_description
1 polymer ?
#
loop_
_entity_poly.entity_id
_entity_poly.type
_entity_poly.pdbx_seq_one_letter_code
_entity_poly.pdbx_strand_id
1 'polypeptide(L)'
;MDYGFCAIHPRVLDEALARRAPELEDVKVRGGISLWKPAIFDIEDPVHHIIFNSHHMSAVERHHIASGAGFHEPMRYSELPRYYTDHITPPDVAMFQVTPMDKHGYFNFGLSASHLRAVIEKSKVVIVEVNQNMPRCLGGFDNCIHISEVDMIVEGRNDPMGIQPSNPATEVDKAVAKLIVEQIPNGACLQLGIGGMPNTVGAMLCESDLKDLGVHTEMYVDAYVDLAMAGKVTCMKKNLDRGRQVYAFAAGTQKLYDYLDDNPACMAAPISYTNDVRTVAQLDNFISINNAVDVDLYGQVNGETAGIKQISGAGGQQDFVLGAYLSKGGKSFICLSSTHEN
;
A
#
# COMPACT_ATOMS: atom_id res chain seq x y z
N MET A 1 -0.08 -19.94 4.01
CA MET A 1 1.18 -19.20 3.78
C MET A 1 0.85 -17.73 3.59
N ASP A 2 1.83 -16.85 3.73
CA ASP A 2 1.65 -15.43 3.49
C ASP A 2 2.76 -14.92 2.56
N TYR A 3 2.37 -14.16 1.54
CA TYR A 3 3.29 -13.40 0.70
C TYR A 3 3.39 -11.98 1.25
N GLY A 4 4.54 -11.36 1.13
CA GLY A 4 4.66 -9.95 1.43
C GLY A 4 3.70 -9.11 0.57
N PHE A 5 3.27 -7.97 1.10
CA PHE A 5 2.24 -7.14 0.47
C PHE A 5 2.80 -6.25 -0.65
N CYS A 6 2.08 -6.13 -1.76
CA CYS A 6 2.36 -5.23 -2.88
C CYS A 6 3.73 -5.51 -3.53
N ALA A 7 4.63 -4.54 -3.53
CA ALA A 7 5.92 -4.60 -4.22
C ALA A 7 6.91 -5.63 -3.67
N ILE A 8 6.64 -6.23 -2.50
CA ILE A 8 7.54 -7.19 -1.86
C ILE A 8 7.07 -8.65 -1.98
N HIS A 9 6.10 -8.95 -2.87
CA HIS A 9 5.78 -10.34 -3.20
C HIS A 9 7.04 -11.07 -3.67
N PRO A 10 7.28 -12.32 -3.21
CA PRO A 10 8.43 -13.10 -3.67
C PRO A 10 8.24 -13.55 -5.13
N ARG A 11 9.29 -13.59 -5.93
CA ARG A 11 9.22 -14.04 -7.33
C ARG A 11 9.78 -15.44 -7.53
N VAL A 12 10.98 -15.67 -7.05
CA VAL A 12 11.65 -16.97 -7.17
C VAL A 12 10.97 -18.01 -6.31
N LEU A 13 10.56 -17.63 -5.10
CA LEU A 13 9.83 -18.51 -4.20
C LEU A 13 8.41 -18.82 -4.69
N ASP A 14 7.72 -17.84 -5.27
CA ASP A 14 6.41 -18.05 -5.91
C ASP A 14 6.49 -19.03 -7.08
N GLU A 15 7.48 -18.89 -7.97
CA GLU A 15 7.71 -19.84 -9.05
C GLU A 15 8.08 -21.24 -8.53
N ALA A 16 8.83 -21.32 -7.44
CA ALA A 16 9.16 -22.60 -6.81
C ALA A 16 7.91 -23.28 -6.21
N LEU A 17 7.04 -22.50 -5.58
CA LEU A 17 5.76 -22.98 -5.06
C LEU A 17 4.84 -23.47 -6.19
N ALA A 18 4.74 -22.70 -7.28
CA ALA A 18 3.94 -23.05 -8.45
C ALA A 18 4.40 -24.39 -9.10
N ARG A 19 5.71 -24.60 -9.22
CA ARG A 19 6.24 -25.88 -9.73
C ARG A 19 5.91 -27.07 -8.86
N ARG A 20 5.73 -26.87 -7.55
CA ARG A 20 5.39 -27.90 -6.58
C ARG A 20 3.90 -28.09 -6.36
N ALA A 21 3.06 -27.28 -7.01
CA ALA A 21 1.61 -27.35 -6.84
C ALA A 21 1.05 -28.77 -6.95
N PRO A 22 1.46 -29.63 -7.90
CA PRO A 22 0.94 -30.99 -8.01
C PRO A 22 1.26 -31.91 -6.80
N GLU A 23 2.19 -31.52 -5.94
CA GLU A 23 2.55 -32.24 -4.70
C GLU A 23 1.77 -31.73 -3.48
N LEU A 24 0.98 -30.67 -3.62
CA LEU A 24 0.36 -29.93 -2.54
C LEU A 24 -1.17 -30.00 -2.63
N GLU A 25 -1.83 -30.02 -1.48
CA GLU A 25 -3.28 -29.99 -1.37
C GLU A 25 -3.71 -28.95 -0.33
N ASP A 26 -4.78 -28.22 -0.63
CA ASP A 26 -5.43 -27.24 0.27
C ASP A 26 -4.47 -26.17 0.85
N VAL A 27 -3.47 -25.75 0.09
CA VAL A 27 -2.58 -24.66 0.49
C VAL A 27 -3.30 -23.32 0.30
N LYS A 28 -3.31 -22.50 1.33
CA LYS A 28 -3.86 -21.14 1.31
C LYS A 28 -2.74 -20.12 1.31
N VAL A 29 -2.71 -19.27 0.29
CA VAL A 29 -1.77 -18.16 0.16
C VAL A 29 -2.51 -16.85 0.34
N ARG A 30 -2.03 -16.00 1.24
CA ARG A 30 -2.53 -14.63 1.44
C ARG A 30 -1.60 -13.63 0.80
N GLY A 31 -2.18 -12.56 0.27
CA GLY A 31 -1.44 -11.45 -0.32
C GLY A 31 -2.40 -10.35 -0.76
N GLY A 32 -1.90 -9.38 -1.52
CA GLY A 32 -2.75 -8.33 -2.08
C GLY A 32 -1.96 -7.30 -2.87
N ILE A 33 -2.65 -6.63 -3.79
CA ILE A 33 -2.11 -5.61 -4.69
C ILE A 33 -0.83 -6.08 -5.40
N SER A 34 -0.91 -7.21 -6.09
CA SER A 34 0.23 -7.71 -6.87
C SER A 34 0.58 -6.76 -8.01
N LEU A 35 1.85 -6.36 -8.10
CA LEU A 35 2.37 -5.54 -9.20
C LEU A 35 2.78 -6.35 -10.43
N TRP A 36 2.77 -7.67 -10.32
CA TRP A 36 2.95 -8.65 -11.40
C TRP A 36 2.08 -9.86 -11.14
N LYS A 37 1.87 -10.69 -12.17
CA LYS A 37 1.08 -11.90 -12.02
C LYS A 37 1.88 -12.97 -11.27
N PRO A 38 1.43 -13.44 -10.11
CA PRO A 38 2.04 -14.57 -9.42
C PRO A 38 2.00 -15.85 -10.28
N ALA A 39 3.07 -16.65 -10.22
CA ALA A 39 3.16 -17.92 -10.96
C ALA A 39 2.13 -18.94 -10.48
N ILE A 40 1.75 -18.91 -9.20
CA ILE A 40 0.69 -19.75 -8.65
C ILE A 40 -0.70 -19.51 -9.28
N PHE A 41 -0.88 -18.41 -10.03
CA PHE A 41 -2.13 -18.14 -10.73
C PHE A 41 -2.27 -18.89 -12.07
N ASP A 42 -1.19 -19.51 -12.55
CA ASP A 42 -1.13 -20.27 -13.81
C ASP A 42 -1.00 -21.79 -13.60
N ILE A 43 -1.14 -22.28 -12.37
CA ILE A 43 -1.09 -23.73 -12.09
C ILE A 43 -2.36 -24.43 -12.58
N GLU A 44 -2.24 -25.72 -12.88
CA GLU A 44 -3.40 -26.56 -13.13
C GLU A 44 -4.17 -26.81 -11.83
N ASP A 45 -5.50 -26.87 -11.89
CA ASP A 45 -6.41 -27.15 -10.76
C ASP A 45 -6.08 -26.35 -9.48
N PRO A 46 -6.05 -25.00 -9.54
CA PRO A 46 -5.67 -24.18 -8.39
C PRO A 46 -6.59 -24.37 -7.19
N VAL A 47 -7.86 -24.68 -7.42
CA VAL A 47 -8.84 -24.87 -6.33
C VAL A 47 -8.49 -26.08 -5.44
N HIS A 48 -7.88 -27.11 -6.02
CA HIS A 48 -7.43 -28.29 -5.28
C HIS A 48 -6.08 -28.08 -4.61
N HIS A 49 -5.16 -27.40 -5.29
CA HIS A 49 -3.78 -27.27 -4.86
C HIS A 49 -3.50 -26.02 -4.02
N ILE A 50 -3.76 -24.83 -4.59
CA ILE A 50 -3.40 -23.54 -3.98
C ILE A 50 -4.50 -22.52 -4.18
N ILE A 51 -5.17 -22.14 -3.11
CA ILE A 51 -6.20 -21.10 -3.11
C ILE A 51 -5.58 -19.76 -2.67
N PHE A 52 -5.84 -18.70 -3.43
CA PHE A 52 -5.36 -17.36 -3.10
C PHE A 52 -6.42 -16.53 -2.36
N ASN A 53 -6.03 -15.92 -1.26
CA ASN A 53 -6.86 -15.02 -0.47
C ASN A 53 -6.30 -13.59 -0.56
N SER A 54 -7.16 -12.63 -0.87
CA SER A 54 -6.78 -11.22 -0.97
C SER A 54 -7.71 -10.32 -0.15
N HIS A 55 -7.12 -9.44 0.64
CA HIS A 55 -7.86 -8.39 1.34
C HIS A 55 -7.95 -7.08 0.55
N HIS A 56 -7.17 -6.95 -0.53
CA HIS A 56 -7.24 -5.81 -1.44
C HIS A 56 -6.73 -6.22 -2.83
N MET A 57 -7.52 -5.98 -3.86
CA MET A 57 -7.29 -6.54 -5.18
C MET A 57 -6.77 -5.51 -6.18
N SER A 58 -5.71 -5.87 -6.90
CA SER A 58 -5.34 -5.29 -8.19
C SER A 58 -6.14 -5.93 -9.34
N ALA A 59 -5.88 -5.54 -10.56
CA ALA A 59 -6.47 -6.20 -11.73
C ALA A 59 -6.10 -7.70 -11.82
N VAL A 60 -4.92 -8.05 -11.31
CA VAL A 60 -4.38 -9.42 -11.35
C VAL A 60 -5.19 -10.34 -10.44
N GLU A 61 -5.39 -9.95 -9.18
CA GLU A 61 -6.19 -10.71 -8.23
C GLU A 61 -7.66 -10.79 -8.64
N ARG A 62 -8.24 -9.69 -9.15
CA ARG A 62 -9.63 -9.70 -9.64
C ARG A 62 -9.89 -10.79 -10.67
N HIS A 63 -8.95 -10.95 -11.63
CA HIS A 63 -9.08 -11.97 -12.66
C HIS A 63 -8.99 -13.38 -12.07
N HIS A 64 -8.03 -13.62 -11.17
CA HIS A 64 -7.83 -14.92 -10.52
C HIS A 64 -9.01 -15.30 -9.61
N ILE A 65 -9.49 -14.37 -8.77
CA ILE A 65 -10.65 -14.60 -7.90
C ILE A 65 -11.93 -14.84 -8.72
N ALA A 66 -12.11 -14.10 -9.83
CA ALA A 66 -13.26 -14.31 -10.71
C ALA A 66 -13.28 -15.70 -11.38
N SER A 67 -12.13 -16.38 -11.50
CA SER A 67 -12.06 -17.77 -11.98
C SER A 67 -12.47 -18.81 -10.93
N GLY A 68 -12.70 -18.42 -9.69
CA GLY A 68 -13.04 -19.32 -8.57
C GLY A 68 -11.82 -19.88 -7.83
N ALA A 69 -10.61 -19.50 -8.21
CA ALA A 69 -9.36 -19.99 -7.62
C ALA A 69 -8.89 -19.17 -6.39
N GLY A 70 -9.73 -18.27 -5.92
CA GLY A 70 -9.44 -17.44 -4.76
C GLY A 70 -10.68 -16.78 -4.19
N PHE A 71 -10.51 -16.05 -3.10
CA PHE A 71 -11.58 -15.31 -2.47
C PHE A 71 -11.09 -13.98 -1.89
N HIS A 72 -12.02 -13.04 -1.76
CA HIS A 72 -11.79 -11.76 -1.10
C HIS A 72 -12.13 -11.85 0.37
N GLU A 73 -11.30 -11.25 1.21
CA GLU A 73 -11.50 -11.16 2.65
C GLU A 73 -11.69 -9.69 3.04
N PRO A 74 -12.95 -9.27 3.33
CA PRO A 74 -13.25 -7.87 3.57
C PRO A 74 -12.75 -7.42 4.95
N MET A 75 -11.91 -6.39 4.97
CA MET A 75 -11.49 -5.72 6.20
C MET A 75 -10.89 -4.35 5.92
N ARG A 76 -10.88 -3.47 6.93
CA ARG A 76 -10.11 -2.22 6.88
C ARG A 76 -8.62 -2.55 6.99
N TYR A 77 -7.82 -1.80 6.28
CA TYR A 77 -6.39 -2.07 6.22
C TYR A 77 -5.69 -1.92 7.59
N SER A 78 -6.13 -0.98 8.42
CA SER A 78 -5.62 -0.81 9.79
C SER A 78 -5.84 -2.03 10.70
N GLU A 79 -6.81 -2.88 10.39
CA GLU A 79 -7.15 -4.07 11.19
C GLU A 79 -6.25 -5.29 10.86
N LEU A 80 -5.52 -5.27 9.75
CA LEU A 80 -4.72 -6.41 9.32
C LEU A 80 -3.74 -6.93 10.39
N PRO A 81 -2.94 -6.09 11.07
CA PRO A 81 -2.04 -6.59 12.09
C PRO A 81 -2.77 -7.36 13.19
N ARG A 82 -3.88 -6.79 13.68
CA ARG A 82 -4.71 -7.43 14.68
C ARG A 82 -5.39 -8.71 14.17
N TYR A 83 -5.79 -8.72 12.91
CA TYR A 83 -6.34 -9.90 12.27
C TYR A 83 -5.36 -11.07 12.32
N TYR A 84 -4.08 -10.84 11.98
CA TYR A 84 -3.03 -11.86 12.07
C TYR A 84 -2.72 -12.26 13.52
N THR A 85 -2.74 -11.32 14.47
CA THR A 85 -2.37 -11.63 15.85
C THR A 85 -3.47 -12.34 16.62
N ASP A 86 -4.74 -12.03 16.37
CA ASP A 86 -5.85 -12.39 17.27
C ASP A 86 -6.90 -13.29 16.62
N HIS A 87 -7.05 -13.28 15.28
CA HIS A 87 -8.28 -13.77 14.66
C HIS A 87 -8.11 -14.92 13.66
N ILE A 88 -6.94 -15.08 13.04
CA ILE A 88 -6.73 -16.16 12.07
C ILE A 88 -5.80 -17.24 12.61
N THR A 89 -5.88 -18.41 11.99
CA THR A 89 -4.83 -19.42 12.15
C THR A 89 -3.50 -18.81 11.68
N PRO A 90 -2.46 -18.83 12.54
CA PRO A 90 -1.15 -18.31 12.17
C PRO A 90 -0.65 -18.88 10.84
N PRO A 91 0.00 -18.09 9.98
CA PRO A 91 0.62 -18.63 8.78
C PRO A 91 1.68 -19.68 9.13
N ASP A 92 1.73 -20.79 8.39
CA ASP A 92 2.83 -21.73 8.55
C ASP A 92 4.13 -21.15 7.99
N VAL A 93 4.05 -20.39 6.89
CA VAL A 93 5.20 -19.82 6.21
C VAL A 93 4.91 -18.38 5.79
N ALA A 94 5.82 -17.47 6.09
CA ALA A 94 5.89 -16.13 5.49
C ALA A 94 6.99 -16.11 4.43
N MET A 95 6.70 -15.57 3.24
CA MET A 95 7.63 -15.41 2.14
C MET A 95 7.54 -14.00 1.56
N PHE A 96 8.65 -13.28 1.52
CA PHE A 96 8.66 -11.90 1.00
C PHE A 96 10.05 -11.46 0.54
N GLN A 97 10.07 -10.44 -0.34
CA GLN A 97 11.33 -9.83 -0.77
C GLN A 97 11.85 -8.84 0.26
N VAL A 98 13.19 -8.75 0.32
CA VAL A 98 13.92 -7.82 1.18
C VAL A 98 15.15 -7.25 0.46
N THR A 99 15.75 -6.18 1.01
CA THR A 99 17.05 -5.69 0.56
C THR A 99 18.16 -6.68 0.89
N PRO A 100 19.37 -6.54 0.31
CA PRO A 100 20.56 -7.19 0.85
C PRO A 100 20.73 -6.91 2.35
N MET A 101 21.31 -7.88 3.05
CA MET A 101 21.61 -7.76 4.49
C MET A 101 22.65 -6.66 4.73
N ASP A 102 22.40 -5.83 5.72
CA ASP A 102 23.38 -4.82 6.13
C ASP A 102 24.50 -5.41 7.01
N LYS A 103 25.51 -4.59 7.32
CA LYS A 103 26.65 -5.01 8.15
C LYS A 103 26.30 -5.38 9.60
N HIS A 104 25.09 -5.11 10.03
CA HIS A 104 24.58 -5.42 11.36
C HIS A 104 23.65 -6.63 11.38
N GLY A 105 23.47 -7.29 10.25
CA GLY A 105 22.61 -8.48 10.12
C GLY A 105 21.15 -8.19 9.88
N TYR A 106 20.78 -6.99 9.44
CA TYR A 106 19.39 -6.64 9.15
C TYR A 106 19.08 -6.63 7.66
N PHE A 107 17.91 -7.16 7.32
CA PHE A 107 17.26 -7.00 6.02
C PHE A 107 16.18 -5.94 6.15
N ASN A 108 16.16 -4.96 5.24
CA ASN A 108 15.12 -3.95 5.21
C ASN A 108 13.92 -4.44 4.39
N PHE A 109 12.70 -4.14 4.81
CA PHE A 109 11.48 -4.53 4.10
C PHE A 109 11.24 -3.74 2.81
N GLY A 110 12.10 -2.75 2.53
CA GLY A 110 12.00 -1.95 1.33
C GLY A 110 10.66 -1.23 1.21
N LEU A 111 9.97 -1.49 0.13
CA LEU A 111 8.77 -0.75 -0.26
C LEU A 111 7.52 -1.03 0.57
N SER A 112 7.53 -1.99 1.52
CA SER A 112 6.31 -2.33 2.26
C SER A 112 6.59 -2.80 3.70
N ALA A 113 6.52 -1.89 4.66
CA ALA A 113 6.46 -2.23 6.08
C ALA A 113 5.08 -2.77 6.46
N SER A 114 4.02 -2.05 6.07
CA SER A 114 2.62 -2.48 6.13
C SER A 114 2.26 -3.28 7.40
N HIS A 115 1.78 -4.50 7.27
CA HIS A 115 1.45 -5.43 8.35
C HIS A 115 2.48 -6.57 8.51
N LEU A 116 3.61 -6.47 7.83
CA LEU A 116 4.58 -7.56 7.69
C LEU A 116 5.12 -8.04 9.04
N ARG A 117 5.35 -7.14 10.00
CA ARG A 117 5.82 -7.52 11.34
C ARG A 117 4.86 -8.48 12.04
N ALA A 118 3.55 -8.23 11.96
CA ALA A 118 2.53 -9.11 12.54
C ALA A 118 2.51 -10.50 11.85
N VAL A 119 2.72 -10.53 10.55
CA VAL A 119 2.86 -11.79 9.79
C VAL A 119 4.08 -12.59 10.27
N ILE A 120 5.25 -11.95 10.36
CA ILE A 120 6.51 -12.56 10.79
C ILE A 120 6.36 -13.17 12.19
N GLU A 121 5.85 -12.41 13.15
CA GLU A 121 5.72 -12.84 14.56
C GLU A 121 4.79 -14.02 14.75
N LYS A 122 3.87 -14.24 13.81
CA LYS A 122 2.91 -15.36 13.88
C LYS A 122 3.28 -16.54 13.00
N SER A 123 4.22 -16.36 12.08
CA SER A 123 4.63 -17.45 11.17
C SER A 123 5.55 -18.44 11.88
N LYS A 124 5.42 -19.73 11.50
CA LYS A 124 6.31 -20.78 12.00
C LYS A 124 7.65 -20.82 11.29
N VAL A 125 7.66 -20.41 10.00
CA VAL A 125 8.84 -20.37 9.14
C VAL A 125 8.85 -19.05 8.40
N VAL A 126 9.98 -18.35 8.42
CA VAL A 126 10.18 -17.07 7.72
C VAL A 126 11.25 -17.26 6.64
N ILE A 127 10.87 -17.05 5.39
CA ILE A 127 11.76 -17.15 4.23
C ILE A 127 11.85 -15.78 3.55
N VAL A 128 13.05 -15.26 3.44
CA VAL A 128 13.30 -14.00 2.74
C VAL A 128 13.95 -14.24 1.38
N GLU A 129 13.46 -13.50 0.36
CA GLU A 129 14.04 -13.47 -0.98
C GLU A 129 14.78 -12.15 -1.15
N VAL A 130 16.11 -12.21 -1.26
CA VAL A 130 16.96 -11.03 -1.38
C VAL A 130 16.89 -10.48 -2.81
N ASN A 131 16.60 -9.17 -2.94
CA ASN A 131 16.62 -8.46 -4.22
C ASN A 131 17.48 -7.19 -4.11
N GLN A 132 18.57 -7.12 -4.89
CA GLN A 132 19.48 -5.97 -4.89
C GLN A 132 18.86 -4.70 -5.49
N ASN A 133 17.74 -4.82 -6.22
CA ASN A 133 17.01 -3.67 -6.76
C ASN A 133 15.96 -3.12 -5.79
N MET A 134 15.78 -3.75 -4.62
CA MET A 134 14.90 -3.26 -3.58
C MET A 134 15.51 -2.02 -2.91
N PRO A 135 14.85 -0.84 -2.92
CA PRO A 135 15.37 0.34 -2.23
C PRO A 135 15.37 0.11 -0.72
N ARG A 136 16.38 0.65 -0.04
CA ARG A 136 16.43 0.67 1.42
C ARG A 136 15.59 1.81 1.95
N CYS A 137 14.37 1.52 2.36
CA CYS A 137 13.43 2.50 2.88
C CYS A 137 13.64 2.72 4.37
N LEU A 138 14.06 3.93 4.74
CA LEU A 138 14.26 4.27 6.14
C LEU A 138 12.94 4.36 6.88
N GLY A 139 12.91 3.95 8.14
CA GLY A 139 11.70 3.94 8.96
C GLY A 139 11.96 4.35 10.40
N GLY A 140 10.87 4.44 11.18
CA GLY A 140 10.96 4.70 12.61
C GLY A 140 11.04 3.42 13.44
N PHE A 141 10.31 2.38 13.01
CA PHE A 141 10.21 1.07 13.68
C PHE A 141 9.56 0.07 12.72
N ASP A 142 9.76 -1.23 12.97
CA ASP A 142 9.16 -2.36 12.24
C ASP A 142 9.35 -2.30 10.70
N ASN A 143 10.49 -1.78 10.25
CA ASN A 143 10.83 -1.68 8.83
C ASN A 143 11.97 -2.61 8.40
N CYS A 144 12.43 -3.49 9.28
CA CYS A 144 13.49 -4.46 9.02
C CYS A 144 13.34 -5.71 9.89
N ILE A 145 14.09 -6.77 9.51
CA ILE A 145 14.18 -8.04 10.24
C ILE A 145 15.65 -8.41 10.42
N HIS A 146 16.02 -8.86 11.62
CA HIS A 146 17.35 -9.38 11.89
C HIS A 146 17.49 -10.84 11.42
N ILE A 147 18.66 -11.23 10.96
CA ILE A 147 18.96 -12.58 10.46
C ILE A 147 18.60 -13.70 11.46
N SER A 148 18.63 -13.41 12.75
CA SER A 148 18.24 -14.39 13.80
C SER A 148 16.74 -14.70 13.84
N GLU A 149 15.92 -13.93 13.14
CA GLU A 149 14.47 -14.14 13.01
C GLU A 149 14.10 -14.80 11.66
N VAL A 150 15.10 -15.11 10.81
CA VAL A 150 14.92 -15.66 9.47
C VAL A 150 15.35 -17.12 9.45
N ASP A 151 14.46 -18.01 9.01
CA ASP A 151 14.78 -19.44 8.91
C ASP A 151 15.52 -19.78 7.62
N MET A 152 15.18 -19.11 6.51
CA MET A 152 15.78 -19.38 5.21
C MET A 152 15.99 -18.07 4.43
N ILE A 153 17.12 -17.99 3.73
CA ILE A 153 17.49 -16.90 2.85
C ILE A 153 17.64 -17.44 1.43
N VAL A 154 16.96 -16.83 0.48
CA VAL A 154 17.06 -17.15 -0.95
C VAL A 154 17.60 -15.94 -1.69
N GLU A 155 18.67 -16.12 -2.44
CA GLU A 155 19.16 -15.11 -3.38
C GLU A 155 18.20 -15.04 -4.58
N GLY A 156 17.53 -13.89 -4.72
CA GLY A 156 16.65 -13.65 -5.86
C GLY A 156 17.41 -13.43 -7.16
N ARG A 157 16.67 -13.35 -8.27
CA ARG A 157 17.26 -13.04 -9.60
C ARG A 157 17.60 -11.56 -9.75
N ASN A 158 17.31 -10.72 -8.75
CA ASN A 158 17.40 -9.27 -8.85
C ASN A 158 16.52 -8.69 -9.97
N ASP A 159 15.32 -9.21 -10.08
CA ASP A 159 14.31 -8.66 -10.99
C ASP A 159 14.05 -7.19 -10.68
N PRO A 160 13.80 -6.32 -11.68
CA PRO A 160 13.35 -4.96 -11.42
C PRO A 160 12.10 -4.93 -10.55
N MET A 161 11.98 -3.92 -9.70
CA MET A 161 10.77 -3.73 -8.89
C MET A 161 9.55 -3.52 -9.80
N GLY A 162 8.40 -4.02 -9.35
CA GLY A 162 7.15 -3.83 -10.07
C GLY A 162 6.81 -2.34 -10.18
N ILE A 163 6.32 -1.92 -11.35
CA ILE A 163 5.96 -0.52 -11.62
C ILE A 163 4.44 -0.37 -11.66
N GLN A 164 3.95 0.69 -11.03
CA GLN A 164 2.56 1.12 -11.14
C GLN A 164 2.50 2.48 -11.82
N PRO A 165 2.31 2.52 -13.15
CA PRO A 165 2.22 3.78 -13.87
C PRO A 165 0.93 4.53 -13.53
N SER A 166 1.00 5.86 -13.57
CA SER A 166 -0.16 6.73 -13.46
C SER A 166 -0.85 6.90 -14.82
N ASN A 167 -2.17 6.87 -14.84
CA ASN A 167 -2.94 7.23 -16.02
C ASN A 167 -2.89 8.74 -16.26
N PRO A 168 -2.92 9.20 -17.53
CA PRO A 168 -3.05 10.61 -17.84
C PRO A 168 -4.32 11.23 -17.24
N ALA A 169 -4.21 12.47 -16.76
CA ALA A 169 -5.33 13.20 -16.21
C ALA A 169 -6.38 13.53 -17.28
N THR A 170 -7.65 13.30 -17.00
CA THR A 170 -8.78 13.74 -17.82
C THR A 170 -9.14 15.20 -17.51
N GLU A 171 -9.95 15.83 -18.35
CA GLU A 171 -10.47 17.20 -18.06
C GLU A 171 -11.39 17.21 -16.82
N VAL A 172 -12.08 16.10 -16.55
CA VAL A 172 -12.87 15.92 -15.32
C VAL A 172 -11.96 15.90 -14.10
N ASP A 173 -10.87 15.12 -14.14
CA ASP A 173 -9.88 15.08 -13.06
C ASP A 173 -9.32 16.47 -12.75
N LYS A 174 -8.98 17.24 -13.77
CA LYS A 174 -8.48 18.63 -13.62
C LYS A 174 -9.51 19.55 -12.97
N ALA A 175 -10.78 19.45 -13.39
CA ALA A 175 -11.84 20.27 -12.83
C ALA A 175 -12.09 19.97 -11.35
N VAL A 176 -12.13 18.69 -10.98
CA VAL A 176 -12.28 18.26 -9.59
C VAL A 176 -11.06 18.60 -8.76
N ALA A 177 -9.85 18.36 -9.27
CA ALA A 177 -8.61 18.69 -8.56
C ALA A 177 -8.51 20.18 -8.24
N LYS A 178 -8.96 21.07 -9.13
CA LYS A 178 -9.01 22.50 -8.88
C LYS A 178 -9.87 22.84 -7.65
N LEU A 179 -11.07 22.27 -7.55
CA LEU A 179 -11.96 22.49 -6.41
C LEU A 179 -11.35 22.02 -5.10
N ILE A 180 -10.60 20.92 -5.12
CA ILE A 180 -9.92 20.37 -3.94
C ILE A 180 -8.77 21.26 -3.52
N VAL A 181 -7.89 21.66 -4.46
CA VAL A 181 -6.69 22.47 -4.18
C VAL A 181 -7.06 23.81 -3.54
N GLU A 182 -8.18 24.44 -3.95
CA GLU A 182 -8.71 25.65 -3.34
C GLU A 182 -9.08 25.51 -1.85
N GLN A 183 -9.27 24.28 -1.37
CA GLN A 183 -9.65 23.98 0.01
C GLN A 183 -8.46 23.59 0.92
N ILE A 184 -7.26 23.45 0.34
CA ILE A 184 -6.05 23.02 1.07
C ILE A 184 -5.31 24.23 1.63
N PRO A 185 -5.12 24.34 2.95
CA PRO A 185 -4.35 25.44 3.54
C PRO A 185 -2.83 25.16 3.47
N ASN A 186 -2.02 26.20 3.62
CA ASN A 186 -0.59 26.05 3.88
C ASN A 186 -0.35 25.19 5.12
N GLY A 187 0.66 24.34 5.07
CA GLY A 187 1.01 23.46 6.18
C GLY A 187 0.07 22.26 6.37
N ALA A 188 -0.89 22.04 5.46
CA ALA A 188 -1.76 20.86 5.51
C ALA A 188 -0.96 19.55 5.44
N CYS A 189 -1.41 18.54 6.16
CA CYS A 189 -0.87 17.19 6.08
C CYS A 189 -1.74 16.34 5.14
N LEU A 190 -1.14 15.77 4.11
CA LEU A 190 -1.84 15.15 2.99
C LEU A 190 -1.84 13.61 3.08
N GLN A 191 -2.99 13.02 2.76
CA GLN A 191 -3.15 11.65 2.30
C GLN A 191 -3.81 11.67 0.93
N LEU A 192 -3.14 11.08 -0.07
CA LEU A 192 -3.64 10.90 -1.42
C LEU A 192 -3.91 9.41 -1.66
N GLY A 193 -5.09 9.10 -2.17
CA GLY A 193 -5.40 7.77 -2.68
C GLY A 193 -4.64 7.45 -3.97
N ILE A 194 -4.91 6.31 -4.55
CA ILE A 194 -4.35 5.88 -5.84
C ILE A 194 -5.27 6.26 -7.00
N GLY A 195 -4.69 6.46 -8.19
CA GLY A 195 -5.44 6.70 -9.43
C GLY A 195 -5.24 8.08 -10.04
N GLY A 196 -5.92 8.37 -11.13
CA GLY A 196 -5.75 9.58 -11.94
C GLY A 196 -6.06 10.86 -11.18
N MET A 197 -7.15 10.87 -10.41
CA MET A 197 -7.60 12.04 -9.67
C MET A 197 -6.61 12.47 -8.57
N PRO A 198 -6.15 11.63 -7.62
CA PRO A 198 -5.18 12.02 -6.62
C PRO A 198 -3.84 12.48 -7.22
N ASN A 199 -3.41 11.86 -8.32
CA ASN A 199 -2.22 12.30 -9.05
C ASN A 199 -2.40 13.68 -9.69
N THR A 200 -3.59 13.97 -10.22
CA THR A 200 -3.92 15.30 -10.77
C THR A 200 -3.91 16.37 -9.68
N VAL A 201 -4.44 16.07 -8.49
CA VAL A 201 -4.34 16.97 -7.32
C VAL A 201 -2.88 17.23 -6.99
N GLY A 202 -2.04 16.18 -6.91
CA GLY A 202 -0.60 16.33 -6.67
C GLY A 202 0.09 17.24 -7.69
N ALA A 203 -0.19 17.06 -8.98
CA ALA A 203 0.37 17.91 -10.05
C ALA A 203 -0.05 19.37 -9.90
N MET A 204 -1.34 19.65 -9.63
CA MET A 204 -1.81 21.02 -9.41
C MET A 204 -1.23 21.66 -8.15
N LEU A 205 -1.01 20.89 -7.10
CA LEU A 205 -0.33 21.36 -5.89
C LEU A 205 1.12 21.77 -6.17
N CYS A 206 1.82 21.10 -7.07
CA CYS A 206 3.16 21.51 -7.50
C CYS A 206 3.18 22.92 -8.11
N GLU A 207 2.15 23.29 -8.86
CA GLU A 207 2.01 24.58 -9.53
C GLU A 207 1.42 25.68 -8.61
N SER A 208 0.84 25.31 -7.47
CA SER A 208 0.18 26.23 -6.54
C SER A 208 1.18 27.06 -5.72
N ASP A 209 0.71 28.11 -5.04
CA ASP A 209 1.50 28.89 -4.08
C ASP A 209 1.57 28.25 -2.67
N LEU A 210 1.02 27.05 -2.49
CA LEU A 210 1.01 26.34 -1.21
C LEU A 210 2.41 25.96 -0.76
N LYS A 211 2.62 26.00 0.56
CA LYS A 211 3.92 25.78 1.22
C LYS A 211 3.78 24.93 2.47
N ASP A 212 4.92 24.36 2.87
CA ASP A 212 5.08 23.62 4.12
C ASP A 212 4.12 22.44 4.27
N LEU A 213 3.72 21.81 3.17
CA LEU A 213 2.85 20.64 3.19
C LEU A 213 3.53 19.48 3.94
N GLY A 214 2.73 18.67 4.59
CA GLY A 214 3.12 17.41 5.22
C GLY A 214 2.60 16.21 4.46
N VAL A 215 3.21 15.05 4.70
CA VAL A 215 2.75 13.76 4.18
C VAL A 215 2.60 12.77 5.32
N HIS A 216 1.41 12.17 5.39
CA HIS A 216 1.11 11.00 6.22
C HIS A 216 0.06 10.17 5.48
N THR A 217 0.47 9.09 4.87
CA THR A 217 -0.34 8.38 3.89
C THR A 217 -0.21 6.87 4.05
N GLU A 218 -1.16 6.12 3.56
CA GLU A 218 -1.07 4.68 3.43
C GLU A 218 -0.04 4.30 2.37
N MET A 219 -0.32 4.67 1.13
CA MET A 219 0.54 4.40 -0.02
C MET A 219 1.31 5.66 -0.41
N TYR A 220 2.63 5.52 -0.58
CA TYR A 220 3.47 6.58 -1.14
C TYR A 220 3.51 6.44 -2.66
N VAL A 221 3.16 7.51 -3.38
CA VAL A 221 3.03 7.55 -4.84
C VAL A 221 3.91 8.64 -5.45
N ASP A 222 4.15 8.58 -6.79
CA ASP A 222 5.02 9.55 -7.50
C ASP A 222 4.65 11.01 -7.27
N ALA A 223 3.36 11.32 -7.08
CA ALA A 223 2.89 12.68 -6.79
C ALA A 223 3.60 13.31 -5.57
N TYR A 224 3.92 12.55 -4.55
CA TYR A 224 4.66 13.07 -3.39
C TYR A 224 6.12 13.37 -3.71
N VAL A 225 6.73 12.58 -4.59
CA VAL A 225 8.08 12.87 -5.09
C VAL A 225 8.09 14.20 -5.84
N ASP A 226 7.10 14.41 -6.72
CA ASP A 226 6.96 15.66 -7.47
C ASP A 226 6.77 16.87 -6.55
N LEU A 227 5.90 16.75 -5.54
CA LEU A 227 5.69 17.77 -4.52
C LEU A 227 6.96 18.09 -3.72
N ALA A 228 7.72 17.06 -3.33
CA ALA A 228 8.97 17.23 -2.61
C ALA A 228 10.04 17.90 -3.47
N MET A 229 10.19 17.49 -4.74
CA MET A 229 11.13 18.09 -5.69
C MET A 229 10.75 19.53 -6.06
N ALA A 230 9.45 19.87 -6.06
CA ALA A 230 8.94 21.22 -6.22
C ALA A 230 9.09 22.09 -4.95
N GLY A 231 9.65 21.55 -3.86
CA GLY A 231 9.84 22.25 -2.59
C GLY A 231 8.54 22.56 -1.83
N LYS A 232 7.45 21.87 -2.14
CA LYS A 232 6.15 22.06 -1.48
C LYS A 232 6.04 21.32 -0.16
N VAL A 233 6.74 20.19 -0.02
CA VAL A 233 6.69 19.31 1.16
C VAL A 233 7.91 19.54 2.04
N THR A 234 7.67 20.02 3.26
CA THR A 234 8.70 20.17 4.31
C THR A 234 8.40 19.29 5.52
N CYS A 235 7.15 18.89 5.71
CA CYS A 235 6.64 18.22 6.91
C CYS A 235 6.91 18.98 8.22
N MET A 236 7.32 20.24 8.16
CA MET A 236 7.72 21.02 9.35
C MET A 236 6.55 21.53 10.19
N LYS A 237 5.32 21.48 9.63
CA LYS A 237 4.09 21.85 10.33
C LYS A 237 3.33 20.67 10.95
N LYS A 238 3.80 19.44 10.71
CA LYS A 238 3.20 18.24 11.31
C LYS A 238 3.35 18.27 12.84
N ASN A 239 2.31 17.83 13.54
CA ASN A 239 2.30 17.67 15.01
C ASN A 239 3.09 16.42 15.41
N LEU A 240 3.05 15.35 14.58
CA LEU A 240 3.80 14.10 14.74
C LEU A 240 4.81 13.95 13.60
N ASP A 241 5.90 13.25 13.85
CA ASP A 241 6.94 12.93 12.86
C ASP A 241 7.38 14.15 12.04
N ARG A 242 7.66 15.23 12.74
CA ARG A 242 8.02 16.51 12.11
C ARG A 242 9.26 16.35 11.23
N GLY A 243 9.18 16.85 10.00
CA GLY A 243 10.23 16.71 9.01
C GLY A 243 10.26 15.35 8.30
N ARG A 244 9.26 14.48 8.53
CA ARG A 244 9.18 13.14 7.92
C ARG A 244 7.91 12.95 7.10
N GLN A 245 8.07 12.37 5.93
CA GLN A 245 6.99 11.88 5.07
C GLN A 245 6.70 10.44 5.46
N VAL A 246 5.55 10.21 6.12
CA VAL A 246 5.20 8.91 6.71
C VAL A 246 4.32 8.11 5.76
N TYR A 247 4.59 6.81 5.59
CA TYR A 247 3.83 5.92 4.74
C TYR A 247 3.95 4.44 5.18
N ALA A 248 2.97 3.60 4.81
CA ALA A 248 2.98 2.18 5.13
C ALA A 248 3.64 1.33 4.03
N PHE A 249 3.37 1.65 2.78
CA PHE A 249 3.98 1.01 1.62
C PHE A 249 4.06 1.98 0.44
N ALA A 250 4.80 1.61 -0.58
CA ALA A 250 5.02 2.43 -1.76
C ALA A 250 4.87 1.62 -3.06
N ALA A 251 4.24 2.23 -4.05
CA ALA A 251 4.25 1.73 -5.43
C ALA A 251 4.13 2.88 -6.42
N GLY A 252 4.92 2.84 -7.48
CA GLY A 252 4.98 3.89 -8.49
C GLY A 252 5.99 3.56 -9.56
N THR A 253 6.72 4.56 -10.02
CA THR A 253 7.77 4.41 -11.02
C THR A 253 9.15 4.25 -10.38
N GLN A 254 10.17 3.97 -11.20
CA GLN A 254 11.57 3.91 -10.73
C GLN A 254 12.01 5.21 -10.05
N LYS A 255 11.52 6.37 -10.51
CA LYS A 255 11.78 7.67 -9.88
C LYS A 255 11.39 7.71 -8.41
N LEU A 256 10.25 7.12 -8.06
CA LEU A 256 9.79 7.01 -6.69
C LEU A 256 10.73 6.11 -5.88
N TYR A 257 11.12 4.97 -6.43
CA TYR A 257 12.01 4.03 -5.75
C TYR A 257 13.40 4.62 -5.49
N ASP A 258 13.96 5.32 -6.47
CA ASP A 258 15.21 6.06 -6.32
C ASP A 258 15.11 7.18 -5.27
N TYR A 259 13.95 7.84 -5.17
CA TYR A 259 13.72 8.88 -4.17
C TYR A 259 13.62 8.32 -2.73
N LEU A 260 13.06 7.13 -2.56
CA LEU A 260 12.89 6.51 -1.24
C LEU A 260 14.19 5.87 -0.71
N ASP A 261 15.12 5.49 -1.60
CA ASP A 261 16.34 4.79 -1.24
C ASP A 261 17.21 5.65 -0.31
N ASP A 262 17.49 5.14 0.89
CA ASP A 262 18.26 5.80 1.96
C ASP A 262 17.85 7.26 2.26
N ASN A 263 16.59 7.63 2.01
CA ASN A 263 16.10 9.01 2.18
C ASN A 263 15.63 9.28 3.61
N PRO A 264 16.39 10.09 4.42
CA PRO A 264 16.00 10.39 5.79
C PRO A 264 14.78 11.31 5.92
N ALA A 265 14.30 11.94 4.87
CA ALA A 265 13.05 12.70 4.89
C ALA A 265 11.82 11.81 4.81
N CYS A 266 12.00 10.53 4.48
CA CYS A 266 10.95 9.53 4.37
C CYS A 266 10.95 8.60 5.59
N MET A 267 9.77 8.09 5.97
CA MET A 267 9.61 7.20 7.11
C MET A 267 8.60 6.11 6.76
N ALA A 268 9.11 4.93 6.42
CA ALA A 268 8.29 3.74 6.36
C ALA A 268 7.85 3.34 7.78
N ALA A 269 6.59 3.03 7.97
CA ALA A 269 6.03 2.65 9.26
C ALA A 269 4.93 1.58 9.10
N PRO A 270 4.66 0.77 10.13
CA PRO A 270 3.61 -0.23 10.05
C PRO A 270 2.21 0.40 9.89
N ILE A 271 1.32 -0.36 9.28
CA ILE A 271 -0.06 0.08 9.02
C ILE A 271 -0.83 0.39 10.31
N SER A 272 -0.51 -0.27 11.41
CA SER A 272 -1.06 0.00 12.74
C SER A 272 -0.71 1.39 13.29
N TYR A 273 0.25 2.07 12.67
CA TYR A 273 0.61 3.45 12.97
C TYR A 273 0.09 4.43 11.92
N THR A 274 0.36 4.16 10.64
CA THR A 274 -0.02 5.08 9.55
C THR A 274 -1.52 5.26 9.41
N ASN A 275 -2.27 4.18 9.58
CA ASN A 275 -3.74 4.15 9.44
C ASN A 275 -4.50 4.21 10.77
N ASP A 276 -3.80 4.33 11.90
CA ASP A 276 -4.49 4.50 13.18
C ASP A 276 -5.22 5.84 13.21
N VAL A 277 -6.54 5.79 13.33
CA VAL A 277 -7.41 6.97 13.39
C VAL A 277 -6.97 7.95 14.48
N ARG A 278 -6.46 7.46 15.62
CA ARG A 278 -5.96 8.28 16.72
C ARG A 278 -4.65 8.98 16.38
N THR A 279 -3.80 8.34 15.59
CA THR A 279 -2.56 8.93 15.07
C THR A 279 -2.89 10.04 14.07
N VAL A 280 -3.74 9.73 13.09
CA VAL A 280 -4.16 10.69 12.05
C VAL A 280 -4.88 11.90 12.66
N ALA A 281 -5.76 11.68 13.64
CA ALA A 281 -6.51 12.74 14.32
C ALA A 281 -5.62 13.77 15.04
N GLN A 282 -4.37 13.44 15.36
CA GLN A 282 -3.42 14.36 15.98
C GLN A 282 -2.71 15.30 14.99
N LEU A 283 -2.87 15.05 13.69
CA LEU A 283 -2.26 15.87 12.64
C LEU A 283 -3.20 17.02 12.26
N ASP A 284 -2.91 18.25 12.65
CA ASP A 284 -3.72 19.42 12.32
C ASP A 284 -3.80 19.63 10.80
N ASN A 285 -4.95 20.10 10.33
CA ASN A 285 -5.24 20.32 8.91
C ASN A 285 -4.98 19.07 8.05
N PHE A 286 -5.38 17.91 8.53
CA PHE A 286 -5.23 16.66 7.78
C PHE A 286 -6.23 16.61 6.62
N ILE A 287 -5.72 16.45 5.41
CA ILE A 287 -6.51 16.41 4.18
C ILE A 287 -6.46 15.00 3.58
N SER A 288 -7.58 14.31 3.62
CA SER A 288 -7.76 12.97 3.04
C SER A 288 -8.46 13.08 1.68
N ILE A 289 -7.86 12.53 0.62
CA ILE A 289 -8.38 12.58 -0.75
C ILE A 289 -8.41 11.16 -1.31
N ASN A 290 -9.62 10.63 -1.56
CA ASN A 290 -9.83 9.27 -2.02
C ASN A 290 -10.87 9.20 -3.15
N ASN A 291 -10.75 8.18 -4.00
CA ASN A 291 -11.72 7.86 -5.02
C ASN A 291 -12.82 6.93 -4.47
N ALA A 292 -13.99 7.00 -5.08
CA ALA A 292 -15.07 6.02 -4.89
C ALA A 292 -15.58 5.52 -6.24
N VAL A 293 -16.30 4.41 -6.20
CA VAL A 293 -16.99 3.82 -7.38
C VAL A 293 -18.34 4.49 -7.56
N ASP A 294 -19.13 4.56 -6.49
CA ASP A 294 -20.44 5.21 -6.49
C ASP A 294 -20.79 5.76 -5.10
N VAL A 295 -21.79 6.63 -5.07
CA VAL A 295 -22.36 7.22 -3.85
C VAL A 295 -23.88 7.24 -4.03
N ASP A 296 -24.61 6.77 -3.03
CA ASP A 296 -26.08 6.80 -3.05
C ASP A 296 -26.67 8.15 -2.60
N LEU A 297 -27.98 8.30 -2.73
CA LEU A 297 -28.69 9.53 -2.32
C LEU A 297 -28.67 9.81 -0.82
N TYR A 298 -28.28 8.85 0.00
CA TYR A 298 -28.12 9.00 1.44
C TYR A 298 -26.68 9.35 1.85
N GLY A 299 -25.76 9.42 0.86
CA GLY A 299 -24.34 9.73 1.12
C GLY A 299 -23.52 8.51 1.52
N GLN A 300 -24.00 7.28 1.31
CA GLN A 300 -23.21 6.09 1.50
C GLN A 300 -22.22 5.94 0.35
N VAL A 301 -20.94 5.77 0.67
CA VAL A 301 -19.84 5.70 -0.29
C VAL A 301 -19.42 4.25 -0.48
N ASN A 302 -19.35 3.83 -1.73
CA ASN A 302 -18.83 2.53 -2.13
C ASN A 302 -17.52 2.70 -2.90
N GLY A 303 -16.45 2.11 -2.39
CA GLY A 303 -15.13 2.06 -3.04
C GLY A 303 -14.69 0.63 -3.41
N GLU A 304 -15.54 -0.39 -3.18
CA GLU A 304 -15.13 -1.79 -3.22
C GLU A 304 -15.76 -2.62 -4.33
N THR A 305 -17.00 -2.29 -4.73
CA THR A 305 -17.77 -3.09 -5.68
C THR A 305 -18.27 -2.27 -6.88
N ALA A 306 -18.47 -2.94 -8.00
CA ALA A 306 -19.25 -2.45 -9.14
C ALA A 306 -20.48 -3.34 -9.26
N GLY A 307 -21.63 -2.86 -8.78
CA GLY A 307 -22.82 -3.68 -8.58
C GLY A 307 -22.51 -4.84 -7.60
N ILE A 308 -22.74 -6.07 -8.04
CA ILE A 308 -22.48 -7.28 -7.23
C ILE A 308 -21.03 -7.80 -7.36
N LYS A 309 -20.22 -7.17 -8.19
CA LYS A 309 -18.85 -7.64 -8.45
C LYS A 309 -17.86 -6.91 -7.53
N GLN A 310 -17.17 -7.67 -6.70
CA GLN A 310 -16.03 -7.16 -5.92
C GLN A 310 -14.89 -6.77 -6.86
N ILE A 311 -14.39 -5.52 -6.77
CA ILE A 311 -13.33 -4.99 -7.64
C ILE A 311 -12.10 -4.49 -6.89
N SER A 312 -12.22 -4.28 -5.58
CA SER A 312 -11.15 -3.79 -4.72
C SER A 312 -11.30 -4.38 -3.32
N GLY A 313 -10.71 -3.76 -2.33
CA GLY A 313 -10.94 -3.96 -0.91
C GLY A 313 -11.13 -2.61 -0.24
N ALA A 314 -11.53 -2.61 1.04
CA ALA A 314 -11.74 -1.38 1.80
C ALA A 314 -10.49 -0.49 1.87
N GLY A 315 -9.30 -1.09 1.92
CA GLY A 315 -8.07 -0.34 2.14
C GLY A 315 -8.15 0.51 3.41
N GLY A 316 -7.48 1.64 3.41
CA GLY A 316 -7.48 2.60 4.52
C GLY A 316 -8.40 3.80 4.31
N GLN A 317 -9.28 3.81 3.31
CA GLN A 317 -10.16 4.95 3.04
C GLN A 317 -10.94 5.38 4.29
N GLN A 318 -11.60 4.44 4.97
CA GLN A 318 -12.37 4.72 6.17
C GLN A 318 -11.50 5.23 7.32
N ASP A 319 -10.29 4.69 7.46
CA ASP A 319 -9.34 5.11 8.50
C ASP A 319 -9.00 6.59 8.35
N PHE A 320 -8.65 7.01 7.13
CA PHE A 320 -8.27 8.40 6.84
C PHE A 320 -9.45 9.37 6.83
N VAL A 321 -10.63 8.94 6.39
CA VAL A 321 -11.86 9.74 6.48
C VAL A 321 -12.19 10.05 7.95
N LEU A 322 -12.16 9.04 8.81
CA LEU A 322 -12.40 9.23 10.27
C LEU A 322 -11.28 10.07 10.90
N GLY A 323 -10.03 9.79 10.58
CA GLY A 323 -8.89 10.56 11.08
C GLY A 323 -8.97 12.04 10.67
N ALA A 324 -9.30 12.32 9.41
CA ALA A 324 -9.49 13.68 8.92
C ALA A 324 -10.68 14.40 9.60
N TYR A 325 -11.78 13.68 9.82
CA TYR A 325 -12.92 14.24 10.55
C TYR A 325 -12.58 14.65 12.00
N LEU A 326 -11.75 13.87 12.68
CA LEU A 326 -11.32 14.14 14.05
C LEU A 326 -10.15 15.12 14.12
N SER A 327 -9.43 15.34 13.04
CA SER A 327 -8.31 16.27 12.96
C SER A 327 -8.79 17.71 13.09
N LYS A 328 -8.08 18.53 13.85
CA LYS A 328 -8.36 19.97 13.95
C LYS A 328 -8.10 20.65 12.59
N GLY A 329 -9.16 21.20 11.98
CA GLY A 329 -9.10 21.77 10.64
C GLY A 329 -8.99 20.74 9.51
N GLY A 330 -9.16 19.46 9.81
CA GLY A 330 -9.12 18.37 8.85
C GLY A 330 -10.30 18.37 7.89
N LYS A 331 -10.09 17.81 6.70
CA LYS A 331 -11.12 17.65 5.66
C LYS A 331 -10.93 16.32 4.94
N SER A 332 -12.05 15.72 4.52
CA SER A 332 -12.04 14.53 3.68
C SER A 332 -12.78 14.80 2.38
N PHE A 333 -12.16 14.40 1.27
CA PHE A 333 -12.74 14.51 -0.07
C PHE A 333 -12.89 13.11 -0.67
N ILE A 334 -14.11 12.81 -1.10
CA ILE A 334 -14.42 11.61 -1.88
C ILE A 334 -14.71 12.06 -3.31
N CYS A 335 -13.95 11.51 -4.24
CA CYS A 335 -13.94 11.93 -5.64
C CYS A 335 -14.43 10.79 -6.55
N LEU A 336 -15.30 11.11 -7.49
CA LEU A 336 -15.77 10.17 -8.50
C LEU A 336 -16.31 10.93 -9.70
N SER A 337 -16.37 10.25 -10.85
CA SER A 337 -17.11 10.76 -12.00
C SER A 337 -18.62 10.63 -11.74
N SER A 338 -19.40 11.62 -12.15
CA SER A 338 -20.86 11.60 -11.95
C SER A 338 -21.57 10.56 -12.81
N THR A 339 -20.92 10.08 -13.86
CA THR A 339 -21.43 9.06 -14.78
C THR A 339 -20.32 8.11 -15.21
N HIS A 340 -20.70 6.87 -15.54
CA HIS A 340 -19.82 5.87 -16.13
C HIS A 340 -20.49 5.28 -17.37
N GLU A 341 -19.81 5.35 -18.52
CA GLU A 341 -20.26 4.81 -19.83
C GLU A 341 -21.73 5.13 -20.19
N ASN A 342 -21.97 6.37 -20.63
CA ASN A 342 -23.24 6.79 -21.23
C ASN A 342 -23.19 6.74 -22.76
#